data_f368d4b1f55649d2ca226fb8b0fa7f9b
#
_entry.id   f368d4b1f55649d2ca226fb8b0fa7f9b
#
_cell.length_a   1.000
_cell.length_b   1.000
_cell.length_c   1.000
_cell.angle_alpha   90.00
_cell.angle_beta   90.00
_cell.angle_gamma   90.00
#
_symmetry.space_group_name_H-M   'P 1'
#
loop_
_entity.id
_entity.type
_entity.pdbx_description
1 polymer ?
#
loop_
_entity_poly.entity_id
_entity_poly.type
_entity_poly.pdbx_seq_one_letter_code
_entity_poly.pdbx_strand_id
1 'polypeptide(L)'
;RELAYAGFAVLHDEALMPAYRANIPVVIKNTNNPHHPGTLITTSRKVKHAPVVGIASDQGFASIYISKYLMNRELGFGRRLLEVLEKLALSYEHMPSGIDDITIVLREDQLTTEIENRLMAQLQEVLAPDELRITHHLSMIMIVGEGMRQRIGVTAESTMALAKEKINLEMINQGSSEVSIMFGIKKEQEEKAIKALYRTFFHD
;
A
#
# COMPACT_ATOMS: atom_id res chain seq x y z
N ARG A 1 -12.68 -1.70 -2.65
CA ARG A 1 -11.92 -0.45 -2.68
C ARG A 1 -10.42 -0.72 -2.54
N GLU A 2 -9.98 -1.42 -1.49
CA GLU A 2 -8.55 -1.74 -1.23
C GLU A 2 -7.84 -2.32 -2.48
N LEU A 3 -8.42 -3.34 -3.12
CA LEU A 3 -7.86 -3.94 -4.34
C LEU A 3 -7.84 -2.96 -5.53
N ALA A 4 -8.90 -2.15 -5.69
CA ALA A 4 -8.98 -1.18 -6.79
C ALA A 4 -7.90 -0.10 -6.65
N TYR A 5 -7.66 0.37 -5.42
CA TYR A 5 -6.60 1.30 -5.10
C TYR A 5 -5.19 0.71 -5.36
N ALA A 6 -5.01 -0.56 -5.03
CA ALA A 6 -3.72 -1.26 -5.16
C ALA A 6 -3.39 -1.74 -6.58
N GLY A 7 -4.04 -1.21 -7.61
CA GLY A 7 -3.74 -1.55 -9.02
C GLY A 7 -4.70 -2.54 -9.68
N PHE A 8 -5.76 -2.98 -8.99
CA PHE A 8 -6.77 -3.87 -9.57
C PHE A 8 -7.78 -3.07 -10.42
N ALA A 9 -7.38 -2.69 -11.63
CA ALA A 9 -8.04 -1.72 -12.50
C ALA A 9 -9.33 -2.24 -13.18
N VAL A 10 -10.12 -3.10 -12.53
CA VAL A 10 -11.40 -3.59 -13.08
C VAL A 10 -12.50 -2.53 -12.97
N LEU A 11 -12.48 -1.75 -11.89
CA LEU A 11 -13.45 -0.70 -11.62
C LEU A 11 -12.80 0.40 -10.78
N HIS A 12 -13.02 1.65 -11.18
CA HIS A 12 -12.55 2.79 -10.39
C HIS A 12 -13.25 2.81 -9.04
N ASP A 13 -12.49 2.99 -7.95
CA ASP A 13 -13.00 2.87 -6.59
C ASP A 13 -14.12 3.88 -6.29
N GLU A 14 -14.03 5.10 -6.82
CA GLU A 14 -15.06 6.14 -6.67
C GLU A 14 -16.35 5.82 -7.43
N ALA A 15 -16.28 5.07 -8.53
CA ALA A 15 -17.47 4.72 -9.34
C ALA A 15 -18.49 3.88 -8.56
N LEU A 16 -18.04 3.16 -7.53
CA LEU A 16 -18.91 2.37 -6.65
C LEU A 16 -19.63 3.20 -5.58
N MET A 17 -19.16 4.40 -5.28
CA MET A 17 -19.67 5.19 -4.14
C MET A 17 -21.16 5.50 -4.20
N PRO A 18 -21.76 5.90 -5.34
CA PRO A 18 -23.20 6.14 -5.42
C PRO A 18 -24.02 4.88 -5.14
N ALA A 19 -23.63 3.75 -5.73
CA ALA A 19 -24.30 2.47 -5.52
C ALA A 19 -24.18 1.98 -4.07
N TYR A 20 -22.98 2.11 -3.49
CA TYR A 20 -22.73 1.76 -2.09
C TYR A 20 -23.59 2.58 -1.13
N ARG A 21 -23.66 3.91 -1.30
CA ARG A 21 -24.50 4.81 -0.48
C ARG A 21 -25.99 4.50 -0.58
N ALA A 22 -26.44 4.08 -1.77
CA ALA A 22 -27.83 3.70 -2.02
C ALA A 22 -28.13 2.23 -1.68
N ASN A 23 -27.14 1.46 -1.19
CA ASN A 23 -27.22 0.02 -0.91
C ASN A 23 -27.69 -0.80 -2.14
N ILE A 24 -27.23 -0.39 -3.32
CA ILE A 24 -27.55 -1.06 -4.59
C ILE A 24 -26.42 -2.04 -4.92
N PRO A 25 -26.73 -3.33 -5.13
CA PRO A 25 -25.72 -4.30 -5.55
C PRO A 25 -25.25 -4.03 -6.98
N VAL A 26 -23.95 -4.23 -7.24
CA VAL A 26 -23.33 -4.07 -8.54
C VAL A 26 -22.84 -5.41 -9.06
N VAL A 27 -23.14 -5.74 -10.31
CA VAL A 27 -22.65 -6.98 -10.94
C VAL A 27 -21.66 -6.64 -12.05
N ILE A 28 -20.45 -7.19 -11.94
CA ILE A 28 -19.43 -7.10 -13.00
C ILE A 28 -19.52 -8.37 -13.85
N LYS A 29 -19.69 -8.20 -15.16
CA LYS A 29 -19.77 -9.29 -16.13
C LYS A 29 -18.68 -9.16 -17.20
N ASN A 30 -18.28 -10.31 -17.75
CA ASN A 30 -17.39 -10.36 -18.90
C ASN A 30 -18.20 -10.15 -20.17
N THR A 31 -17.87 -9.13 -20.96
CA THR A 31 -18.55 -8.82 -22.24
C THR A 31 -18.45 -9.99 -23.25
N ASN A 32 -17.36 -10.74 -23.22
CA ASN A 32 -17.16 -11.89 -24.09
C ASN A 32 -17.84 -13.18 -23.59
N ASN A 33 -18.40 -13.17 -22.36
CA ASN A 33 -19.18 -14.27 -21.79
C ASN A 33 -20.37 -13.73 -20.98
N PRO A 34 -21.39 -13.16 -21.63
CA PRO A 34 -22.51 -12.49 -20.97
C PRO A 34 -23.42 -13.44 -20.18
N HIS A 35 -23.39 -14.74 -20.48
CA HIS A 35 -24.17 -15.77 -19.77
C HIS A 35 -23.58 -16.14 -18.41
N HIS A 36 -22.29 -15.88 -18.17
CA HIS A 36 -21.69 -16.09 -16.87
C HIS A 36 -22.33 -15.18 -15.82
N PRO A 37 -22.64 -15.67 -14.59
CA PRO A 37 -23.30 -14.87 -13.56
C PRO A 37 -22.50 -13.60 -13.18
N GLY A 38 -21.20 -13.59 -13.38
CA GLY A 38 -20.33 -12.47 -13.06
C GLY A 38 -19.91 -12.44 -11.59
N THR A 39 -19.40 -11.27 -11.16
CA THR A 39 -19.01 -11.00 -9.78
C THR A 39 -19.97 -10.02 -9.15
N LEU A 40 -20.64 -10.42 -8.07
CA LEU A 40 -21.56 -9.57 -7.34
C LEU A 40 -20.81 -8.78 -6.26
N ILE A 41 -20.92 -7.46 -6.29
CA ILE A 41 -20.40 -6.54 -5.27
C ILE A 41 -21.59 -6.07 -4.41
N THR A 42 -21.47 -6.27 -3.11
CA THR A 42 -22.49 -5.90 -2.12
C THR A 42 -21.86 -5.15 -0.96
N THR A 43 -22.68 -4.50 -0.15
CA THR A 43 -22.26 -3.77 1.05
C THR A 43 -21.82 -4.69 2.19
N SER A 44 -22.25 -5.96 2.17
CA SER A 44 -21.85 -6.97 3.16
C SER A 44 -21.71 -8.33 2.51
N ARG A 45 -20.81 -9.12 3.02
CA ARG A 45 -20.51 -10.47 2.54
C ARG A 45 -20.38 -11.42 3.72
N LYS A 46 -20.96 -12.62 3.60
CA LYS A 46 -20.61 -13.71 4.54
C LYS A 46 -19.20 -14.21 4.20
N VAL A 47 -18.26 -13.97 5.10
CA VAL A 47 -16.89 -14.46 4.94
C VAL A 47 -16.90 -15.97 4.95
N LYS A 48 -16.58 -16.61 3.82
CA LYS A 48 -16.40 -18.06 3.73
C LYS A 48 -14.91 -18.35 3.73
N HIS A 49 -14.47 -19.19 4.64
CA HIS A 49 -13.20 -19.91 4.78
C HIS A 49 -11.86 -19.30 4.29
N ALA A 50 -11.80 -18.51 3.22
CA ALA A 50 -10.58 -17.91 2.74
C ALA A 50 -10.32 -16.54 3.40
N PRO A 51 -9.20 -16.34 4.10
CA PRO A 51 -8.89 -15.07 4.75
C PRO A 51 -8.56 -13.98 3.74
N VAL A 52 -7.84 -14.35 2.69
CA VAL A 52 -7.41 -13.47 1.60
C VAL A 52 -8.37 -13.63 0.43
N VAL A 53 -8.81 -12.51 -0.14
CA VAL A 53 -9.70 -12.47 -1.30
C VAL A 53 -9.01 -11.97 -2.55
N GLY A 54 -7.87 -11.33 -2.41
CA GLY A 54 -7.09 -10.84 -3.53
C GLY A 54 -5.71 -10.36 -3.12
N ILE A 55 -4.82 -10.41 -4.11
CA ILE A 55 -3.49 -9.82 -4.07
C ILE A 55 -3.42 -8.87 -5.25
N ALA A 56 -3.03 -7.64 -4.99
CA ALA A 56 -2.80 -6.63 -6.02
C ALA A 56 -1.41 -6.06 -5.86
N SER A 57 -0.86 -5.52 -6.93
CA SER A 57 0.41 -4.79 -6.89
C SER A 57 0.36 -3.59 -7.81
N ASP A 58 1.15 -2.59 -7.46
CA ASP A 58 1.36 -1.41 -8.26
C ASP A 58 2.81 -0.98 -8.17
N GLN A 59 3.34 -0.44 -9.26
CA GLN A 59 4.73 0.01 -9.42
C GLN A 59 4.82 1.52 -9.40
N GLY A 60 6.05 2.05 -9.45
CA GLY A 60 6.30 3.48 -9.58
C GLY A 60 6.18 4.23 -8.27
N PHE A 61 6.70 3.64 -7.21
CA PHE A 61 6.80 4.30 -5.91
C PHE A 61 8.24 4.62 -5.54
N ALA A 62 8.40 5.69 -4.79
CA ALA A 62 9.62 6.02 -4.07
C ALA A 62 9.32 6.14 -2.57
N SER A 63 10.31 5.88 -1.75
CA SER A 63 10.25 6.10 -0.31
C SER A 63 11.29 7.10 0.15
N ILE A 64 10.92 7.96 1.09
CA ILE A 64 11.80 8.92 1.73
C ILE A 64 11.90 8.50 3.19
N TYR A 65 13.06 8.05 3.59
CA TYR A 65 13.38 7.69 4.97
C TYR A 65 13.97 8.90 5.69
N ILE A 66 13.45 9.20 6.85
CA ILE A 66 13.84 10.33 7.69
C ILE A 66 14.04 9.79 9.10
N SER A 67 15.26 9.88 9.63
CA SER A 67 15.56 9.49 11.00
C SER A 67 16.03 10.70 11.80
N LYS A 68 15.54 10.80 13.04
CA LYS A 68 15.96 11.83 13.99
C LYS A 68 15.86 11.31 15.42
N TYR A 69 16.94 11.37 16.15
CA TYR A 69 16.96 10.99 17.55
C TYR A 69 15.95 11.80 18.37
N LEU A 70 15.14 11.11 19.16
CA LEU A 70 14.03 11.68 19.94
C LEU A 70 12.93 12.34 19.09
N MET A 71 12.73 11.92 17.84
CA MET A 71 11.69 12.42 16.95
C MET A 71 10.31 12.39 17.60
N ASN A 72 10.00 11.33 18.34
CA ASN A 72 8.70 11.15 19.01
C ASN A 72 8.43 12.17 20.11
N ARG A 73 9.46 12.87 20.63
CA ARG A 73 9.35 13.93 21.63
C ARG A 73 9.31 15.33 21.02
N GLU A 74 9.59 15.44 19.74
CA GLU A 74 9.61 16.72 19.04
C GLU A 74 8.20 17.12 18.59
N LEU A 75 7.58 18.03 19.31
CA LEU A 75 6.23 18.52 19.00
C LEU A 75 6.16 19.12 17.59
N GLY A 76 5.18 18.68 16.82
CA GLY A 76 4.91 19.20 15.49
C GLY A 76 5.87 18.69 14.39
N PHE A 77 6.69 17.67 14.65
CA PHE A 77 7.58 17.10 13.64
C PHE A 77 6.80 16.68 12.39
N GLY A 78 5.77 15.83 12.54
CA GLY A 78 4.94 15.38 11.41
C GLY A 78 4.22 16.54 10.70
N ARG A 79 3.78 17.57 11.42
CA ARG A 79 3.16 18.76 10.82
C ARG A 79 4.14 19.49 9.88
N ARG A 80 5.38 19.72 10.35
CA ARG A 80 6.41 20.40 9.53
C ARG A 80 6.79 19.57 8.32
N LEU A 81 6.85 18.24 8.47
CA LEU A 81 7.08 17.30 7.37
C LEU A 81 5.99 17.45 6.30
N LEU A 82 4.72 17.38 6.71
CA LEU A 82 3.58 17.50 5.79
C LEU A 82 3.49 18.90 5.18
N GLU A 83 3.87 19.94 5.89
CA GLU A 83 3.95 21.31 5.37
C GLU A 83 4.98 21.45 4.23
N VAL A 84 6.10 20.71 4.29
CA VAL A 84 7.08 20.66 3.19
C VAL A 84 6.47 20.00 1.97
N LEU A 85 5.77 18.85 2.13
CA LEU A 85 5.10 18.19 1.02
C LEU A 85 4.02 19.09 0.39
N GLU A 86 3.21 19.73 1.21
CA GLU A 86 2.15 20.65 0.77
C GLU A 86 2.71 21.81 -0.06
N LYS A 87 3.79 22.46 0.41
CA LYS A 87 4.47 23.55 -0.33
C LYS A 87 5.01 23.14 -1.69
N LEU A 88 5.36 21.86 -1.85
CA LEU A 88 5.84 21.30 -3.10
C LEU A 88 4.73 20.64 -3.94
N ALA A 89 3.47 20.72 -3.49
CA ALA A 89 2.31 20.08 -4.10
C ALA A 89 2.48 18.57 -4.28
N LEU A 90 3.14 17.89 -3.33
CA LEU A 90 3.36 16.45 -3.32
C LEU A 90 2.30 15.74 -2.48
N SER A 91 1.65 14.76 -3.06
CA SER A 91 0.81 13.82 -2.34
C SER A 91 1.61 12.60 -1.87
N TYR A 92 1.23 12.02 -0.75
CA TYR A 92 1.81 10.78 -0.26
C TYR A 92 0.75 9.68 -0.16
N GLU A 93 1.18 8.44 -0.30
CA GLU A 93 0.32 7.27 -0.22
C GLU A 93 0.32 6.65 1.19
N HIS A 94 1.51 6.53 1.79
CA HIS A 94 1.69 5.93 3.11
C HIS A 94 2.75 6.68 3.90
N MET A 95 2.60 6.65 5.23
CA MET A 95 3.54 7.31 6.14
C MET A 95 3.73 6.47 7.41
N PRO A 96 4.36 5.29 7.31
CA PRO A 96 4.72 4.51 8.48
C PRO A 96 5.76 5.23 9.32
N SER A 97 5.59 5.19 10.65
CA SER A 97 6.50 5.82 11.61
C SER A 97 6.94 4.86 12.69
N GLY A 98 8.21 4.92 13.04
CA GLY A 98 8.81 4.33 14.22
C GLY A 98 8.87 5.34 15.39
N ILE A 99 9.79 5.10 16.33
CA ILE A 99 10.03 5.98 17.47
C ILE A 99 10.89 7.18 17.04
N ASP A 100 11.97 6.90 16.31
CA ASP A 100 12.98 7.87 15.89
C ASP A 100 13.10 7.97 14.36
N ASP A 101 12.12 7.46 13.63
CA ASP A 101 12.10 7.50 12.18
C ASP A 101 10.68 7.61 11.61
N ILE A 102 10.59 8.09 10.39
CA ILE A 102 9.37 8.12 9.61
C ILE A 102 9.73 7.90 8.13
N THR A 103 8.91 7.11 7.46
CA THR A 103 9.05 6.90 6.02
C THR A 103 7.84 7.48 5.30
N ILE A 104 8.07 8.21 4.23
CA ILE A 104 7.01 8.66 3.33
C ILE A 104 7.10 7.84 2.06
N VAL A 105 5.98 7.28 1.64
CA VAL A 105 5.84 6.61 0.35
C VAL A 105 4.99 7.48 -0.55
N LEU A 106 5.47 7.76 -1.75
CA LEU A 106 4.77 8.58 -2.74
C LEU A 106 4.98 8.02 -4.15
N ARG A 107 4.17 8.50 -5.10
CA ARG A 107 4.33 8.17 -6.50
C ARG A 107 5.61 8.79 -7.06
N GLU A 108 6.43 7.97 -7.70
CA GLU A 108 7.73 8.36 -8.25
C GLU A 108 7.63 9.38 -9.38
N ASP A 109 6.52 9.36 -10.12
CA ASP A 109 6.25 10.30 -11.21
C ASP A 109 6.08 11.77 -10.78
N GLN A 110 5.80 11.99 -9.47
CA GLN A 110 5.78 13.33 -8.88
C GLN A 110 7.20 13.90 -8.68
N LEU A 111 8.23 13.05 -8.68
CA LEU A 111 9.61 13.40 -8.35
C LEU A 111 10.42 13.64 -9.61
N THR A 112 10.31 14.83 -10.19
CA THR A 112 11.35 15.28 -11.13
C THR A 112 12.64 15.53 -10.37
N THR A 113 13.79 15.50 -11.04
CA THR A 113 15.10 15.81 -10.42
C THR A 113 15.09 17.15 -9.66
N GLU A 114 14.41 18.16 -10.21
CA GLU A 114 14.28 19.45 -9.55
C GLU A 114 13.46 19.38 -8.26
N ILE A 115 12.28 18.74 -8.32
CA ILE A 115 11.38 18.59 -7.17
C ILE A 115 12.07 17.77 -6.07
N GLU A 116 12.74 16.67 -6.44
CA GLU A 116 13.48 15.85 -5.50
C GLU A 116 14.58 16.62 -4.78
N ASN A 117 15.41 17.36 -5.51
CA ASN A 117 16.46 18.19 -4.92
C ASN A 117 15.89 19.26 -3.97
N ARG A 118 14.78 19.90 -4.34
CA ARG A 118 14.10 20.88 -3.48
C ARG A 118 13.49 20.23 -2.25
N LEU A 119 12.88 19.07 -2.41
CA LEU A 119 12.29 18.31 -1.32
C LEU A 119 13.35 17.91 -0.29
N MET A 120 14.45 17.32 -0.75
CA MET A 120 15.54 16.89 0.14
C MET A 120 16.17 18.07 0.87
N ALA A 121 16.39 19.18 0.19
CA ALA A 121 16.93 20.40 0.79
C ALA A 121 15.98 21.00 1.86
N GLN A 122 14.69 21.08 1.57
CA GLN A 122 13.70 21.62 2.51
C GLN A 122 13.50 20.69 3.73
N LEU A 123 13.49 19.36 3.51
CA LEU A 123 13.41 18.42 4.62
C LEU A 123 14.64 18.52 5.52
N GLN A 124 15.84 18.65 4.93
CA GLN A 124 17.07 18.87 5.70
C GLN A 124 17.03 20.17 6.51
N GLU A 125 16.58 21.25 5.92
CA GLU A 125 16.49 22.57 6.57
C GLU A 125 15.45 22.59 7.70
N VAL A 126 14.24 22.08 7.42
CA VAL A 126 13.09 22.24 8.33
C VAL A 126 13.09 21.22 9.48
N LEU A 127 13.55 20.00 9.21
CA LEU A 127 13.51 18.90 10.17
C LEU A 127 14.85 18.65 10.86
N ALA A 128 15.96 19.03 10.22
CA ALA A 128 17.33 18.74 10.67
C ALA A 128 17.47 17.25 11.08
N PRO A 129 17.20 16.30 10.19
CA PRO A 129 17.28 14.87 10.48
C PRO A 129 18.73 14.42 10.61
N ASP A 130 18.94 13.32 11.36
CA ASP A 130 20.25 12.66 11.47
C ASP A 130 20.56 11.85 10.20
N GLU A 131 19.51 11.25 9.59
CA GLU A 131 19.61 10.57 8.31
C GLU A 131 18.42 10.94 7.42
N LEU A 132 18.69 11.21 6.16
CA LEU A 132 17.70 11.49 5.13
C LEU A 132 18.13 10.79 3.84
N ARG A 133 17.29 9.89 3.33
CA ARG A 133 17.56 9.18 2.07
C ARG A 133 16.29 8.92 1.29
N ILE A 134 16.43 8.80 -0.03
CA ILE A 134 15.37 8.38 -0.93
C ILE A 134 15.71 7.04 -1.56
N THR A 135 14.70 6.21 -1.76
CA THR A 135 14.80 4.93 -2.46
C THR A 135 13.76 4.91 -3.56
N HIS A 136 14.21 4.71 -4.79
CA HIS A 136 13.38 4.65 -5.98
C HIS A 136 13.03 3.22 -6.38
N HIS A 137 12.16 3.11 -7.40
CA HIS A 137 11.82 1.85 -8.06
C HIS A 137 11.23 0.81 -7.11
N LEU A 138 10.28 1.25 -6.29
CA LEU A 138 9.54 0.37 -5.42
C LEU A 138 8.23 -0.08 -6.05
N SER A 139 7.83 -1.31 -5.69
CA SER A 139 6.50 -1.84 -5.91
C SER A 139 5.81 -2.07 -4.59
N MET A 140 4.52 -1.74 -4.52
CA MET A 140 3.67 -2.01 -3.39
C MET A 140 2.79 -3.21 -3.69
N ILE A 141 2.87 -4.25 -2.86
CA ILE A 141 2.01 -5.43 -2.94
C ILE A 141 1.02 -5.37 -1.79
N MET A 142 -0.24 -5.48 -2.10
CA MET A 142 -1.32 -5.47 -1.12
C MET A 142 -2.03 -6.82 -1.10
N ILE A 143 -2.13 -7.42 0.08
CA ILE A 143 -2.97 -8.58 0.37
C ILE A 143 -4.24 -8.06 1.03
N VAL A 144 -5.40 -8.45 0.50
CA VAL A 144 -6.69 -7.94 0.95
C VAL A 144 -7.63 -9.08 1.28
N GLY A 145 -8.35 -8.94 2.39
CA GLY A 145 -9.41 -9.86 2.74
C GLY A 145 -10.10 -9.52 4.07
N GLU A 146 -11.42 -9.44 4.07
CA GLU A 146 -12.19 -9.29 5.32
C GLU A 146 -11.99 -10.46 6.29
N GLY A 147 -11.69 -11.66 5.77
CA GLY A 147 -11.38 -12.84 6.56
C GLY A 147 -10.02 -12.78 7.25
N MET A 148 -9.20 -11.77 6.95
CA MET A 148 -7.94 -11.53 7.65
C MET A 148 -8.17 -10.95 9.05
N ARG A 149 -9.29 -10.25 9.24
CA ARG A 149 -9.63 -9.63 10.51
C ARG A 149 -9.68 -10.69 11.61
N GLN A 150 -8.89 -10.51 12.66
CA GLN A 150 -8.75 -11.42 13.79
C GLN A 150 -8.20 -12.82 13.44
N ARG A 151 -7.78 -13.08 12.19
CA ARG A 151 -7.11 -14.33 11.84
C ARG A 151 -5.63 -14.27 12.21
N ILE A 152 -5.24 -15.16 13.10
CA ILE A 152 -3.84 -15.33 13.50
C ILE A 152 -3.04 -15.95 12.34
N GLY A 153 -1.85 -15.37 12.05
CA GLY A 153 -0.86 -16.00 11.18
C GLY A 153 -0.79 -15.46 9.76
N VAL A 154 -1.75 -14.67 9.26
CA VAL A 154 -1.73 -14.17 7.87
C VAL A 154 -0.43 -13.42 7.54
N THR A 155 0.02 -12.53 8.43
CA THR A 155 1.28 -11.82 8.26
C THR A 155 2.47 -12.78 8.25
N ALA A 156 2.50 -13.76 9.16
CA ALA A 156 3.57 -14.76 9.22
C ALA A 156 3.61 -15.63 7.95
N GLU A 157 2.48 -16.12 7.47
CA GLU A 157 2.36 -16.87 6.23
C GLU A 157 2.86 -16.05 5.03
N SER A 158 2.48 -14.77 4.96
CA SER A 158 2.89 -13.85 3.90
C SER A 158 4.40 -13.59 3.91
N THR A 159 4.95 -13.21 5.05
CA THR A 159 6.37 -12.90 5.18
C THR A 159 7.24 -14.15 4.99
N MET A 160 6.78 -15.31 5.43
CA MET A 160 7.47 -16.59 5.19
C MET A 160 7.49 -16.94 3.69
N ALA A 161 6.40 -16.71 2.97
CA ALA A 161 6.36 -16.93 1.52
C ALA A 161 7.38 -16.07 0.78
N LEU A 162 7.46 -14.79 1.15
CA LEU A 162 8.43 -13.85 0.56
C LEU A 162 9.87 -14.19 0.95
N ALA A 163 10.11 -14.57 2.21
CA ALA A 163 11.45 -14.96 2.69
C ALA A 163 11.98 -16.21 1.99
N LYS A 164 11.14 -17.24 1.75
CA LYS A 164 11.52 -18.44 0.99
C LYS A 164 12.02 -18.09 -0.42
N GLU A 165 11.47 -17.07 -1.01
CA GLU A 165 11.86 -16.56 -2.33
C GLU A 165 13.02 -15.55 -2.26
N LYS A 166 13.61 -15.32 -1.08
CA LYS A 166 14.71 -14.37 -0.85
C LYS A 166 14.35 -12.94 -1.23
N ILE A 167 13.10 -12.55 -1.01
CA ILE A 167 12.61 -11.19 -1.24
C ILE A 167 12.77 -10.40 0.04
N ASN A 168 13.52 -9.28 -0.06
CA ASN A 168 13.63 -8.32 1.04
C ASN A 168 12.39 -7.43 1.10
N LEU A 169 11.95 -7.13 2.32
CA LEU A 169 10.86 -6.19 2.56
C LEU A 169 11.46 -4.85 2.96
N GLU A 170 11.25 -3.85 2.10
CA GLU A 170 11.66 -2.46 2.37
C GLU A 170 10.70 -1.81 3.37
N MET A 171 9.42 -2.25 3.36
CA MET A 171 8.38 -1.72 4.23
C MET A 171 7.26 -2.75 4.45
N ILE A 172 6.67 -2.75 5.63
CA ILE A 172 5.42 -3.46 5.95
C ILE A 172 4.47 -2.44 6.58
N ASN A 173 3.24 -2.39 6.08
CA ASN A 173 2.19 -1.56 6.66
C ASN A 173 0.89 -2.35 6.80
N GLN A 174 0.34 -2.37 8.01
CA GLN A 174 -0.98 -2.95 8.31
C GLN A 174 -1.72 -1.99 9.23
N GLY A 175 -2.84 -1.47 8.77
CA GLY A 175 -3.71 -0.62 9.58
C GLY A 175 -4.56 -1.41 10.56
N SER A 176 -5.13 -0.72 11.55
CA SER A 176 -6.02 -1.30 12.58
C SER A 176 -7.32 -1.89 12.02
N SER A 177 -7.62 -1.70 10.75
CA SER A 177 -8.76 -2.32 10.07
C SER A 177 -8.56 -3.83 9.87
N GLU A 178 -7.31 -4.29 9.84
CA GLU A 178 -6.88 -5.68 9.63
C GLU A 178 -7.37 -6.32 8.32
N VAL A 179 -7.92 -5.55 7.39
CA VAL A 179 -8.47 -6.05 6.11
C VAL A 179 -7.46 -6.04 4.98
N SER A 180 -6.31 -5.41 5.20
CA SER A 180 -5.23 -5.36 4.22
C SER A 180 -3.86 -5.33 4.88
N ILE A 181 -2.86 -5.90 4.20
CA ILE A 181 -1.44 -5.81 4.54
C ILE A 181 -0.72 -5.38 3.28
N MET A 182 0.17 -4.40 3.41
CA MET A 182 0.99 -3.90 2.33
C MET A 182 2.45 -4.22 2.56
N PHE A 183 3.13 -4.64 1.50
CA PHE A 183 4.57 -4.87 1.45
C PHE A 183 5.19 -3.98 0.38
N GLY A 184 6.16 -3.15 0.79
CA GLY A 184 7.03 -2.45 -0.14
C GLY A 184 8.24 -3.32 -0.47
N ILE A 185 8.51 -3.52 -1.74
CA ILE A 185 9.63 -4.32 -2.24
C ILE A 185 10.29 -3.62 -3.44
N LYS A 186 11.46 -4.09 -3.83
CA LYS A 186 12.07 -3.65 -5.08
C LYS A 186 11.26 -4.12 -6.29
N LYS A 187 11.12 -3.25 -7.27
CA LYS A 187 10.32 -3.48 -8.49
C LYS A 187 10.67 -4.79 -9.21
N GLU A 188 11.96 -5.12 -9.27
CA GLU A 188 12.44 -6.32 -9.98
C GLU A 188 11.96 -7.63 -9.33
N GLN A 189 11.50 -7.57 -8.09
CA GLN A 189 11.06 -8.75 -7.32
C GLN A 189 9.53 -8.94 -7.35
N GLU A 190 8.78 -8.02 -7.94
CA GLU A 190 7.32 -7.97 -7.88
C GLU A 190 6.64 -9.24 -8.39
N GLU A 191 6.96 -9.66 -9.61
CA GLU A 191 6.33 -10.86 -10.22
C GLU A 191 6.57 -12.12 -9.37
N LYS A 192 7.80 -12.26 -8.85
CA LYS A 192 8.18 -13.37 -7.99
C LYS A 192 7.41 -13.34 -6.67
N ALA A 193 7.24 -12.16 -6.09
CA ALA A 193 6.51 -11.96 -4.85
C ALA A 193 5.03 -12.28 -5.00
N ILE A 194 4.38 -11.77 -6.06
CA ILE A 194 2.97 -12.07 -6.36
C ILE A 194 2.75 -13.58 -6.50
N LYS A 195 3.60 -14.27 -7.26
CA LYS A 195 3.51 -15.72 -7.45
C LYS A 195 3.65 -16.48 -6.13
N ALA A 196 4.59 -16.07 -5.26
CA ALA A 196 4.80 -16.69 -3.96
C ALA A 196 3.58 -16.52 -3.05
N LEU A 197 3.04 -15.31 -2.95
CA LEU A 197 1.86 -15.01 -2.15
C LEU A 197 0.61 -15.71 -2.72
N TYR A 198 0.45 -15.72 -4.04
CA TYR A 198 -0.67 -16.40 -4.69
C TYR A 198 -0.69 -17.89 -4.37
N ARG A 199 0.45 -18.57 -4.49
CA ARG A 199 0.56 -20.00 -4.11
C ARG A 199 0.23 -20.24 -2.65
N THR A 200 0.50 -19.29 -1.76
CA THR A 200 0.27 -19.45 -0.33
C THR A 200 -1.21 -19.35 0.02
N PHE A 201 -1.97 -18.48 -0.63
CA PHE A 201 -3.36 -18.17 -0.25
C PHE A 201 -4.42 -18.74 -1.19
N PHE A 202 -4.05 -19.15 -2.41
CA PHE A 202 -4.99 -19.60 -3.45
C PHE A 202 -4.66 -20.98 -4.01
N HIS A 203 -3.94 -21.80 -3.24
CA HIS A 203 -3.81 -23.21 -3.62
C HIS A 203 -5.13 -23.95 -3.37
N ASP A 204 -5.55 -24.71 -4.41
CA ASP A 204 -6.53 -25.79 -4.33
C ASP A 204 -5.91 -27.02 -3.66
#